data_63f8843cfe7fabb3507d26ba806bc2d2
#
_entry.id   63f8843cfe7fabb3507d26ba806bc2d2
#
_cell.length_a   1.000
_cell.length_b   1.000
_cell.length_c   1.000
_cell.angle_alpha   90.00
_cell.angle_beta   90.00
_cell.angle_gamma   90.00
#
_symmetry.space_group_name_H-M   'P 1'
#
loop_
_entity.id
_entity.type
_entity.pdbx_description
1 polymer ?
#
loop_
_entity_poly.entity_id
_entity_poly.type
_entity_poly.pdbx_seq_one_letter_code
_entity_poly.pdbx_strand_id
1 'polypeptide(L)'
;IAAAERAAELGLVGGDVLGAAYKAANFTQKDFDGLKSGDYPDSSTMRRALLFQAIAREVMPRKQLQMMALALSTAEPAGLAYPTAEALKPSLDRIRIGAELAGVAPIAVRAYIVLGDAAKATAWREAMTSAGGGFGRGTRELDAMLRLMKGDKIDLPDDIGATLLGDLRSGVTSTQRFAAAEAVMLDALGADLPKEVWNTILDRRDLFTGAAPREALFDQMQAASTRGARGETVLLALTALADHGPSGTHANAVAEAVKSLRNIKLEGEARRLAIEALLARSSIGRG
;
A
#
# COMPACT_ATOMS: atom_id res chain seq x y z
N ILE A 1 0.50 18.04 -17.76
CA ILE A 1 0.16 17.05 -16.73
C ILE A 1 0.78 15.69 -17.08
N ALA A 2 0.51 15.10 -18.25
CA ALA A 2 0.98 13.76 -18.63
C ALA A 2 2.51 13.58 -18.47
N ALA A 3 3.31 14.58 -18.85
CA ALA A 3 4.76 14.54 -18.67
C ALA A 3 5.17 14.50 -17.18
N ALA A 4 4.45 15.23 -16.32
CA ALA A 4 4.70 15.21 -14.88
C ALA A 4 4.33 13.87 -14.26
N GLU A 5 3.21 13.26 -14.68
CA GLU A 5 2.83 11.91 -14.25
C GLU A 5 3.87 10.87 -14.68
N ARG A 6 4.32 10.92 -15.92
CA ARG A 6 5.35 10.00 -16.40
C ARG A 6 6.68 10.16 -15.66
N ALA A 7 7.09 11.41 -15.36
CA ALA A 7 8.27 11.65 -14.55
C ALA A 7 8.11 11.16 -13.10
N ALA A 8 6.93 11.33 -12.52
CA ALA A 8 6.64 10.83 -11.16
C ALA A 8 6.57 9.31 -11.10
N GLU A 9 5.98 8.66 -12.12
CA GLU A 9 5.96 7.20 -12.26
C GLU A 9 7.39 6.61 -12.30
N LEU A 10 8.29 7.30 -12.97
CA LEU A 10 9.70 6.92 -13.07
C LEU A 10 10.54 7.34 -11.85
N GLY A 11 9.93 7.95 -10.83
CA GLY A 11 10.63 8.43 -9.65
C GLY A 11 11.59 9.62 -9.90
N LEU A 12 11.45 10.31 -11.03
CA LEU A 12 12.28 11.45 -11.39
C LEU A 12 11.82 12.76 -10.73
N VAL A 13 10.55 12.82 -10.30
CA VAL A 13 9.97 13.95 -9.58
C VAL A 13 9.11 13.46 -8.44
N GLY A 14 9.01 14.26 -7.37
CA GLY A 14 8.15 14.00 -6.21
C GLY A 14 6.71 14.48 -6.40
N GLY A 15 5.90 14.26 -5.36
CA GLY A 15 4.50 14.69 -5.35
C GLY A 15 4.32 16.20 -5.32
N ASP A 16 5.31 16.97 -4.90
CA ASP A 16 5.31 18.43 -4.94
C ASP A 16 5.25 18.95 -6.40
N VAL A 17 6.07 18.39 -7.29
CA VAL A 17 6.09 18.73 -8.73
C VAL A 17 4.81 18.23 -9.40
N LEU A 18 4.36 17.01 -9.08
CA LEU A 18 3.10 16.47 -9.58
C LEU A 18 1.91 17.34 -9.15
N GLY A 19 1.84 17.71 -7.86
CA GLY A 19 0.81 18.59 -7.33
C GLY A 19 0.82 19.98 -7.97
N ALA A 20 2.01 20.55 -8.23
CA ALA A 20 2.14 21.81 -8.96
C ALA A 20 1.60 21.70 -10.40
N ALA A 21 1.91 20.62 -11.12
CA ALA A 21 1.40 20.36 -12.46
C ALA A 21 -0.13 20.20 -12.46
N TYR A 22 -0.71 19.49 -11.49
CA TYR A 22 -2.16 19.36 -11.36
C TYR A 22 -2.82 20.71 -11.03
N LYS A 23 -2.22 21.52 -10.16
CA LYS A 23 -2.73 22.83 -9.79
C LYS A 23 -2.70 23.83 -10.95
N ALA A 24 -1.68 23.75 -11.81
CA ALA A 24 -1.52 24.64 -12.97
C ALA A 24 -2.50 24.32 -14.11
N ALA A 25 -3.17 23.18 -14.08
CA ALA A 25 -4.16 22.82 -15.09
C ALA A 25 -5.40 23.72 -15.01
N ASN A 26 -5.83 24.24 -16.15
CA ASN A 26 -7.02 25.07 -16.21
C ASN A 26 -8.26 24.20 -16.46
N PHE A 27 -9.13 24.12 -15.45
CA PHE A 27 -10.41 23.43 -15.53
C PHE A 27 -11.58 24.40 -15.37
N THR A 28 -12.61 24.18 -16.17
CA THR A 28 -13.87 24.92 -16.12
C THR A 28 -14.86 24.27 -15.15
N GLN A 29 -15.93 24.98 -14.80
CA GLN A 29 -16.99 24.37 -14.00
C GLN A 29 -17.58 23.13 -14.67
N LYS A 30 -17.70 23.13 -16.01
CA LYS A 30 -18.18 21.97 -16.77
C LYS A 30 -17.30 20.73 -16.55
N ASP A 31 -16.00 20.91 -16.43
CA ASP A 31 -15.07 19.78 -16.17
C ASP A 31 -15.31 19.17 -14.78
N PHE A 32 -15.56 20.02 -13.76
CA PHE A 32 -15.90 19.53 -12.41
C PHE A 32 -17.30 18.86 -12.36
N ASP A 33 -18.23 19.33 -13.16
CA ASP A 33 -19.53 18.68 -13.28
C ASP A 33 -19.41 17.34 -14.01
N GLY A 34 -18.58 17.27 -15.06
CA GLY A 34 -18.22 16.04 -15.76
C GLY A 34 -17.51 15.01 -14.86
N LEU A 35 -16.71 15.47 -13.88
CA LEU A 35 -16.12 14.58 -12.87
C LEU A 35 -17.20 13.89 -12.03
N LYS A 36 -18.28 14.61 -11.66
CA LYS A 36 -19.41 14.06 -10.87
C LYS A 36 -20.29 13.12 -11.69
N SER A 37 -20.48 13.40 -12.97
CA SER A 37 -21.26 12.55 -13.90
C SER A 37 -20.49 11.34 -14.40
N GLY A 38 -19.20 11.24 -14.13
CA GLY A 38 -18.39 10.10 -14.56
C GLY A 38 -17.89 10.18 -16.01
N ASP A 39 -17.86 11.38 -16.59
CA ASP A 39 -17.45 11.59 -18.00
C ASP A 39 -15.95 11.30 -18.27
N TYR A 40 -15.17 11.19 -17.20
CA TYR A 40 -13.74 10.92 -17.28
C TYR A 40 -13.41 9.49 -16.87
N PRO A 41 -12.74 8.68 -17.72
CA PRO A 41 -12.29 7.34 -17.36
C PRO A 41 -11.37 7.34 -16.14
N ASP A 42 -11.46 6.31 -15.28
CA ASP A 42 -10.65 6.18 -14.07
C ASP A 42 -9.14 6.22 -14.36
N SER A 43 -8.70 5.70 -15.49
CA SER A 43 -7.30 5.71 -15.92
C SER A 43 -6.80 7.07 -16.43
N SER A 44 -7.68 8.07 -16.57
CA SER A 44 -7.28 9.30 -17.25
C SER A 44 -6.48 10.24 -16.34
N THR A 45 -5.40 10.80 -16.89
CA THR A 45 -4.63 11.91 -16.30
C THR A 45 -5.51 13.10 -15.92
N MET A 46 -6.51 13.41 -16.76
CA MET A 46 -7.46 14.49 -16.55
C MET A 46 -8.28 14.28 -15.26
N ARG A 47 -8.78 13.07 -15.04
CA ARG A 47 -9.54 12.73 -13.84
C ARG A 47 -8.71 12.89 -12.58
N ARG A 48 -7.46 12.43 -12.58
CA ARG A 48 -6.55 12.58 -11.42
C ARG A 48 -6.29 14.05 -11.09
N ALA A 49 -6.04 14.88 -12.11
CA ALA A 49 -5.81 16.30 -11.90
C ALA A 49 -7.08 17.04 -11.43
N LEU A 50 -8.25 16.69 -11.97
CA LEU A 50 -9.55 17.23 -11.52
C LEU A 50 -9.83 16.84 -10.06
N LEU A 51 -9.62 15.58 -9.69
CA LEU A 51 -9.75 15.10 -8.30
C LEU A 51 -8.83 15.88 -7.36
N PHE A 52 -7.58 16.08 -7.74
CA PHE A 52 -6.62 16.85 -6.95
C PHE A 52 -7.13 18.28 -6.67
N GLN A 53 -7.60 19.00 -7.71
CA GLN A 53 -8.13 20.34 -7.53
C GLN A 53 -9.48 20.36 -6.77
N ALA A 54 -10.33 19.37 -6.99
CA ALA A 54 -11.61 19.26 -6.28
C ALA A 54 -11.37 19.01 -4.78
N ILE A 55 -10.41 18.16 -4.40
CA ILE A 55 -10.00 17.91 -3.01
C ILE A 55 -9.51 19.20 -2.35
N ALA A 56 -8.73 20.02 -3.07
CA ALA A 56 -8.21 21.29 -2.54
C ALA A 56 -9.33 22.33 -2.27
N ARG A 57 -10.47 22.24 -2.99
CA ARG A 57 -11.64 23.13 -2.86
C ARG A 57 -12.68 22.62 -1.88
N GLU A 58 -12.66 21.33 -1.55
CA GLU A 58 -13.64 20.73 -0.65
C GLU A 58 -13.39 21.18 0.80
N VAL A 59 -14.46 21.64 1.46
CA VAL A 59 -14.39 22.14 2.84
C VAL A 59 -14.88 21.13 3.87
N MET A 60 -15.62 20.11 3.43
CA MET A 60 -16.17 19.07 4.31
C MET A 60 -15.14 17.94 4.48
N PRO A 61 -14.55 17.73 5.67
CA PRO A 61 -13.47 16.75 5.88
C PRO A 61 -13.83 15.33 5.42
N ARG A 62 -15.07 14.88 5.69
CA ARG A 62 -15.54 13.56 5.28
C ARG A 62 -15.53 13.40 3.76
N LYS A 63 -16.05 14.37 3.02
CA LYS A 63 -16.05 14.36 1.55
C LYS A 63 -14.64 14.45 1.00
N GLN A 64 -13.79 15.28 1.60
CA GLN A 64 -12.40 15.43 1.21
C GLN A 64 -11.66 14.10 1.31
N LEU A 65 -11.81 13.36 2.42
CA LEU A 65 -11.23 12.01 2.57
C LEU A 65 -11.79 11.02 1.55
N GLN A 66 -13.09 11.02 1.28
CA GLN A 66 -13.69 10.15 0.26
C GLN A 66 -13.12 10.43 -1.14
N MET A 67 -12.93 11.70 -1.49
CA MET A 67 -12.30 12.08 -2.75
C MET A 67 -10.81 11.71 -2.79
N MET A 68 -10.10 11.76 -1.66
CA MET A 68 -8.72 11.27 -1.56
C MET A 68 -8.63 9.76 -1.79
N ALA A 69 -9.59 8.97 -1.27
CA ALA A 69 -9.65 7.54 -1.56
C ALA A 69 -9.76 7.29 -3.07
N LEU A 70 -10.64 8.02 -3.75
CA LEU A 70 -10.81 7.91 -5.19
C LEU A 70 -9.55 8.36 -5.95
N ALA A 71 -8.90 9.43 -5.51
CA ALA A 71 -7.66 9.89 -6.14
C ALA A 71 -6.53 8.85 -6.02
N LEU A 72 -6.38 8.23 -4.84
CA LEU A 72 -5.39 7.17 -4.62
C LEU A 72 -5.72 5.91 -5.42
N SER A 73 -6.99 5.47 -5.45
CA SER A 73 -7.39 4.28 -6.21
C SER A 73 -7.19 4.43 -7.72
N THR A 74 -7.37 5.64 -8.27
CA THR A 74 -7.10 5.92 -9.68
C THR A 74 -5.61 6.09 -10.01
N ALA A 75 -4.79 6.41 -9.00
CA ALA A 75 -3.35 6.56 -9.13
C ALA A 75 -2.59 5.22 -9.03
N GLU A 76 -3.11 4.25 -8.26
CA GLU A 76 -2.44 2.95 -8.05
C GLU A 76 -2.12 2.21 -9.35
N PRO A 77 -3.06 2.01 -10.30
CA PRO A 77 -2.79 1.29 -11.54
C PRO A 77 -1.76 2.00 -12.43
N ALA A 78 -1.57 3.30 -12.23
CA ALA A 78 -0.61 4.13 -12.97
C ALA A 78 0.76 4.22 -12.29
N GLY A 79 1.00 3.50 -11.18
CA GLY A 79 2.25 3.60 -10.42
C GLY A 79 2.43 4.93 -9.67
N LEU A 80 1.36 5.71 -9.53
CA LEU A 80 1.37 7.08 -8.98
C LEU A 80 0.87 7.17 -7.54
N ALA A 81 0.68 6.03 -6.84
CA ALA A 81 0.10 6.03 -5.48
C ALA A 81 0.91 6.92 -4.51
N TYR A 82 2.23 6.71 -4.44
CA TYR A 82 3.09 7.49 -3.55
C TYR A 82 3.14 8.99 -3.94
N PRO A 83 3.49 9.40 -5.18
CA PRO A 83 3.54 10.81 -5.53
C PRO A 83 2.17 11.50 -5.42
N THR A 84 1.06 10.78 -5.63
CA THR A 84 -0.29 11.33 -5.39
C THR A 84 -0.56 11.55 -3.91
N ALA A 85 -0.23 10.58 -3.06
CA ALA A 85 -0.36 10.74 -1.60
C ALA A 85 0.49 11.92 -1.09
N GLU A 86 1.72 12.05 -1.59
CA GLU A 86 2.62 13.14 -1.26
C GLU A 86 2.06 14.50 -1.71
N ALA A 87 1.53 14.60 -2.93
CA ALA A 87 0.86 15.80 -3.44
C ALA A 87 -0.36 16.20 -2.60
N LEU A 88 -1.12 15.21 -2.10
CA LEU A 88 -2.32 15.42 -1.28
C LEU A 88 -2.00 15.67 0.20
N LYS A 89 -0.79 15.37 0.66
CA LYS A 89 -0.39 15.49 2.07
C LYS A 89 -0.73 16.84 2.69
N PRO A 90 -0.50 18.02 2.06
CA PRO A 90 -0.86 19.30 2.65
C PRO A 90 -2.38 19.45 2.90
N SER A 91 -3.22 18.83 2.08
CA SER A 91 -4.67 18.83 2.29
C SER A 91 -5.07 17.85 3.39
N LEU A 92 -4.47 16.67 3.42
CA LEU A 92 -4.68 15.66 4.46
C LEU A 92 -4.26 16.15 5.85
N ASP A 93 -3.10 16.84 5.95
CA ASP A 93 -2.57 17.37 7.20
C ASP A 93 -3.45 18.48 7.83
N ARG A 94 -4.31 19.13 7.05
CA ARG A 94 -5.26 20.13 7.55
C ARG A 94 -6.51 19.52 8.17
N ILE A 95 -6.81 18.25 7.89
CA ILE A 95 -7.98 17.58 8.44
C ILE A 95 -7.69 17.23 9.90
N ARG A 96 -8.49 17.81 10.81
CA ARG A 96 -8.42 17.48 12.23
C ARG A 96 -9.04 16.11 12.49
N ILE A 97 -8.35 15.31 13.28
CA ILE A 97 -8.85 14.02 13.73
C ILE A 97 -10.06 14.26 14.64
N GLY A 98 -11.19 13.58 14.35
CA GLY A 98 -12.41 13.68 15.14
C GLY A 98 -13.25 12.40 15.05
N ALA A 99 -14.04 12.14 16.07
CA ALA A 99 -14.90 10.95 16.15
C ALA A 99 -15.89 10.84 14.99
N GLU A 100 -16.35 11.98 14.47
CA GLU A 100 -17.26 12.06 13.32
C GLU A 100 -16.65 11.54 12.01
N LEU A 101 -15.33 11.45 11.96
CA LEU A 101 -14.57 10.93 10.81
C LEU A 101 -14.22 9.45 10.94
N ALA A 102 -14.57 8.78 12.04
CA ALA A 102 -14.19 7.38 12.31
C ALA A 102 -14.52 6.44 11.14
N GLY A 103 -15.66 6.62 10.49
CA GLY A 103 -16.09 5.78 9.35
C GLY A 103 -15.28 6.00 8.06
N VAL A 104 -14.51 7.09 7.94
CA VAL A 104 -13.65 7.40 6.78
C VAL A 104 -12.18 7.48 7.15
N ALA A 105 -11.84 7.36 8.43
CA ALA A 105 -10.47 7.38 8.93
C ALA A 105 -9.55 6.32 8.31
N PRO A 106 -10.02 5.10 7.91
CA PRO A 106 -9.20 4.14 7.19
C PRO A 106 -8.51 4.73 5.96
N ILE A 107 -9.13 5.71 5.31
CA ILE A 107 -8.58 6.39 4.14
C ILE A 107 -7.33 7.20 4.52
N ALA A 108 -7.42 7.96 5.61
CA ALA A 108 -6.29 8.72 6.13
C ALA A 108 -5.15 7.80 6.61
N VAL A 109 -5.49 6.73 7.33
CA VAL A 109 -4.51 5.72 7.77
C VAL A 109 -3.77 5.15 6.56
N ARG A 110 -4.49 4.72 5.52
CA ARG A 110 -3.91 4.21 4.27
C ARG A 110 -2.98 5.23 3.61
N ALA A 111 -3.42 6.48 3.48
CA ALA A 111 -2.62 7.54 2.87
C ALA A 111 -1.30 7.78 3.64
N TYR A 112 -1.34 7.80 4.97
CA TYR A 112 -0.14 7.93 5.79
C TYR A 112 0.75 6.67 5.77
N ILE A 113 0.18 5.47 5.61
CA ILE A 113 0.95 4.24 5.37
C ILE A 113 1.72 4.36 4.04
N VAL A 114 1.07 4.79 2.97
CA VAL A 114 1.73 5.05 1.67
C VAL A 114 2.86 6.06 1.82
N LEU A 115 2.65 7.12 2.59
CA LEU A 115 3.64 8.15 2.88
C LEU A 115 4.78 7.71 3.82
N GLY A 116 4.66 6.56 4.47
CA GLY A 116 5.62 6.10 5.49
C GLY A 116 5.53 6.86 6.81
N ASP A 117 4.46 7.64 7.05
CA ASP A 117 4.25 8.42 8.28
C ASP A 117 3.52 7.57 9.34
N ALA A 118 4.28 6.73 10.05
CA ALA A 118 3.75 5.80 11.05
C ALA A 118 3.06 6.54 12.21
N ALA A 119 3.55 7.71 12.61
CA ALA A 119 2.99 8.46 13.73
C ALA A 119 1.57 8.95 13.42
N LYS A 120 1.38 9.57 12.24
CA LYS A 120 0.06 10.04 11.81
C LYS A 120 -0.89 8.89 11.49
N ALA A 121 -0.40 7.83 10.85
CA ALA A 121 -1.21 6.64 10.59
C ALA A 121 -1.73 6.03 11.90
N THR A 122 -0.87 5.92 12.93
CA THR A 122 -1.26 5.42 14.25
C THR A 122 -2.28 6.35 14.92
N ALA A 123 -2.07 7.67 14.92
CA ALA A 123 -3.00 8.62 15.52
C ALA A 123 -4.41 8.54 14.91
N TRP A 124 -4.51 8.42 13.59
CA TRP A 124 -5.80 8.21 12.91
C TRP A 124 -6.43 6.85 13.27
N ARG A 125 -5.61 5.81 13.40
CA ARG A 125 -6.05 4.48 13.79
C ARG A 125 -6.61 4.46 15.24
N GLU A 126 -5.95 5.13 16.16
CA GLU A 126 -6.39 5.25 17.57
C GLU A 126 -7.71 6.00 17.67
N ALA A 127 -7.89 7.08 16.89
CA ALA A 127 -9.15 7.81 16.84
C ALA A 127 -10.33 6.95 16.35
N MET A 128 -10.09 6.03 15.39
CA MET A 128 -11.10 5.06 14.97
C MET A 128 -11.54 4.18 16.14
N THR A 129 -10.58 3.66 16.89
CA THR A 129 -10.86 2.76 18.03
C THR A 129 -11.63 3.49 19.13
N SER A 130 -11.20 4.69 19.48
CA SER A 130 -11.82 5.52 20.52
C SER A 130 -13.27 5.90 20.20
N ALA A 131 -13.63 5.98 18.92
CA ALA A 131 -14.99 6.26 18.46
C ALA A 131 -15.88 5.00 18.34
N GLY A 132 -15.43 3.85 18.83
CA GLY A 132 -16.13 2.57 18.71
C GLY A 132 -16.10 1.97 17.30
N GLY A 133 -15.40 2.60 16.37
CA GLY A 133 -15.12 2.07 15.03
C GLY A 133 -13.79 1.33 15.05
N GLY A 134 -13.77 0.06 14.76
CA GLY A 134 -12.46 -0.60 14.76
C GLY A 134 -12.48 -2.12 14.74
N PHE A 135 -13.65 -2.66 14.56
CA PHE A 135 -13.83 -4.11 14.47
C PHE A 135 -14.31 -4.45 13.06
N GLY A 136 -13.36 -4.70 12.17
CA GLY A 136 -13.66 -5.11 10.81
C GLY A 136 -12.41 -5.53 10.06
N ARG A 137 -12.60 -6.22 8.96
CA ARG A 137 -11.53 -6.73 8.11
C ARG A 137 -10.54 -5.64 7.70
N GLY A 138 -11.01 -4.49 7.24
CA GLY A 138 -10.14 -3.39 6.83
C GLY A 138 -9.25 -2.89 7.96
N THR A 139 -9.76 -2.85 9.18
CA THR A 139 -9.00 -2.47 10.37
C THR A 139 -7.86 -3.45 10.64
N ARG A 140 -8.13 -4.75 10.54
CA ARG A 140 -7.14 -5.82 10.71
C ARG A 140 -6.01 -5.69 9.68
N GLU A 141 -6.35 -5.40 8.41
CA GLU A 141 -5.37 -5.18 7.35
C GLU A 141 -4.49 -3.95 7.61
N LEU A 142 -5.07 -2.85 8.12
CA LEU A 142 -4.32 -1.66 8.55
C LEU A 142 -3.36 -1.97 9.71
N ASP A 143 -3.83 -2.71 10.71
CA ASP A 143 -3.02 -3.07 11.87
C ASP A 143 -1.81 -3.93 11.48
N ALA A 144 -1.98 -4.82 10.50
CA ALA A 144 -0.89 -5.60 9.93
C ALA A 144 0.20 -4.70 9.33
N MET A 145 -0.19 -3.72 8.51
CA MET A 145 0.75 -2.79 7.87
C MET A 145 1.39 -1.84 8.89
N LEU A 146 0.63 -1.33 9.85
CA LEU A 146 1.15 -0.48 10.92
C LEU A 146 2.21 -1.18 11.77
N ARG A 147 2.06 -2.49 12.02
CA ARG A 147 3.11 -3.28 12.70
C ARG A 147 4.43 -3.25 11.92
N LEU A 148 4.36 -3.40 10.61
CA LEU A 148 5.57 -3.38 9.77
C LEU A 148 6.24 -2.00 9.72
N MET A 149 5.51 -0.93 9.99
CA MET A 149 6.04 0.44 10.04
C MET A 149 6.77 0.76 11.35
N LYS A 150 6.51 0.02 12.43
CA LYS A 150 7.06 0.31 13.77
C LYS A 150 8.41 -0.35 13.99
N GLY A 151 9.40 0.46 14.41
CA GLY A 151 10.67 0.02 14.97
C GLY A 151 11.56 -0.84 14.07
N ASP A 152 12.73 -1.21 14.58
CA ASP A 152 13.71 -2.04 13.88
C ASP A 152 13.39 -3.54 13.98
N LYS A 153 12.69 -3.95 15.03
CA LYS A 153 12.20 -5.32 15.21
C LYS A 153 10.70 -5.37 14.99
N ILE A 154 10.24 -6.48 14.40
CA ILE A 154 8.82 -6.77 14.28
C ILE A 154 8.33 -7.25 15.64
N ASP A 155 7.54 -6.42 16.30
CA ASP A 155 6.87 -6.79 17.53
C ASP A 155 5.55 -7.49 17.17
N LEU A 156 5.53 -8.82 17.34
CA LEU A 156 4.35 -9.63 17.07
C LEU A 156 3.55 -9.78 18.34
N PRO A 157 2.22 -9.57 18.30
CA PRO A 157 1.34 -9.96 19.38
C PRO A 157 1.42 -11.47 19.62
N ASP A 158 1.29 -11.90 20.88
CA ASP A 158 1.32 -13.33 21.25
C ASP A 158 0.26 -14.15 20.51
N ASP A 159 -0.85 -13.52 20.12
CA ASP A 159 -1.97 -14.16 19.43
C ASP A 159 -1.89 -14.07 17.88
N ILE A 160 -0.77 -13.57 17.33
CA ILE A 160 -0.66 -13.39 15.86
C ILE A 160 -0.91 -14.70 15.09
N GLY A 161 -0.40 -15.81 15.60
CA GLY A 161 -0.63 -17.14 15.02
C GLY A 161 -2.11 -17.51 14.99
N ALA A 162 -2.82 -17.29 16.09
CA ALA A 162 -4.26 -17.55 16.18
C ALA A 162 -5.05 -16.63 15.24
N THR A 163 -4.67 -15.36 15.15
CA THR A 163 -5.28 -14.37 14.24
C THR A 163 -5.11 -14.79 12.79
N LEU A 164 -3.90 -15.11 12.36
CA LEU A 164 -3.61 -15.58 11.00
C LEU A 164 -4.38 -16.85 10.66
N LEU A 165 -4.41 -17.83 11.59
CA LEU A 165 -5.17 -19.07 11.40
C LEU A 165 -6.67 -18.82 11.28
N GLY A 166 -7.23 -17.91 12.07
CA GLY A 166 -8.62 -17.49 11.96
C GLY A 166 -8.95 -16.92 10.59
N ASP A 167 -8.09 -16.03 10.09
CA ASP A 167 -8.23 -15.41 8.75
C ASP A 167 -8.05 -16.43 7.61
N LEU A 168 -7.05 -17.32 7.72
CA LEU A 168 -6.80 -18.38 6.72
C LEU A 168 -7.96 -19.40 6.64
N ARG A 169 -8.66 -19.65 7.74
CA ARG A 169 -9.81 -20.55 7.81
C ARG A 169 -11.14 -19.84 7.58
N SER A 170 -11.14 -18.52 7.42
CA SER A 170 -12.36 -17.76 7.11
C SER A 170 -12.97 -18.23 5.79
N GLY A 171 -14.29 -18.12 5.63
CA GLY A 171 -14.97 -18.42 4.36
C GLY A 171 -14.75 -17.36 3.28
N VAL A 172 -13.91 -16.33 3.52
CA VAL A 172 -13.72 -15.17 2.64
C VAL A 172 -12.36 -15.24 1.95
N THR A 173 -12.35 -15.58 0.67
CA THR A 173 -11.12 -15.77 -0.13
C THR A 173 -10.14 -14.60 -0.05
N SER A 174 -10.63 -13.37 -0.09
CA SER A 174 -9.76 -12.18 -0.03
C SER A 174 -9.12 -11.99 1.36
N THR A 175 -9.79 -12.40 2.46
CA THR A 175 -9.20 -12.44 3.80
C THR A 175 -8.10 -13.49 3.87
N GLN A 176 -8.37 -14.67 3.36
CA GLN A 176 -7.40 -15.78 3.31
C GLN A 176 -6.15 -15.39 2.53
N ARG A 177 -6.31 -14.77 1.36
CA ARG A 177 -5.20 -14.30 0.52
C ARG A 177 -4.37 -13.20 1.19
N PHE A 178 -5.02 -12.27 1.87
CA PHE A 178 -4.31 -11.25 2.63
C PHE A 178 -3.51 -11.86 3.79
N ALA A 179 -4.12 -12.75 4.58
CA ALA A 179 -3.45 -13.42 5.69
C ALA A 179 -2.26 -14.28 5.23
N ALA A 180 -2.40 -14.99 4.11
CA ALA A 180 -1.29 -15.74 3.53
C ALA A 180 -0.14 -14.80 3.06
N ALA A 181 -0.47 -13.69 2.42
CA ALA A 181 0.52 -12.70 2.02
C ALA A 181 1.20 -12.06 3.25
N GLU A 182 0.45 -11.74 4.30
CA GLU A 182 1.01 -11.23 5.55
C GLU A 182 1.97 -12.23 6.19
N ALA A 183 1.60 -13.52 6.27
CA ALA A 183 2.45 -14.55 6.84
C ALA A 183 3.79 -14.65 6.11
N VAL A 184 3.80 -14.69 4.78
CA VAL A 184 5.06 -14.78 4.02
C VAL A 184 5.90 -13.50 4.10
N MET A 185 5.28 -12.32 4.24
CA MET A 185 6.02 -11.06 4.44
C MET A 185 6.64 -11.00 5.84
N LEU A 186 5.91 -11.44 6.87
CA LEU A 186 6.41 -11.53 8.24
C LEU A 186 7.62 -12.47 8.33
N ASP A 187 7.53 -13.66 7.74
CA ASP A 187 8.64 -14.62 7.66
C ASP A 187 9.85 -14.04 6.93
N ALA A 188 9.65 -13.44 5.77
CA ALA A 188 10.72 -12.79 5.00
C ALA A 188 11.42 -11.69 5.80
N LEU A 189 10.69 -10.99 6.66
CA LEU A 189 11.20 -10.01 7.59
C LEU A 189 11.78 -10.63 8.87
N GLY A 190 11.76 -11.97 9.01
CA GLY A 190 12.40 -12.74 10.07
C GLY A 190 11.56 -12.96 11.32
N ALA A 191 10.26 -12.87 11.19
CA ALA A 191 9.35 -13.28 12.23
C ALA A 191 9.25 -14.81 12.29
N ASP A 192 9.20 -15.37 13.48
CA ASP A 192 8.96 -16.80 13.69
C ASP A 192 7.45 -17.03 13.84
N LEU A 193 6.85 -17.72 12.88
CA LEU A 193 5.42 -18.01 12.88
C LEU A 193 5.17 -19.48 13.24
N PRO A 194 4.03 -19.77 13.92
CA PRO A 194 3.66 -21.14 14.28
C PRO A 194 3.57 -22.06 13.06
N LYS A 195 4.01 -23.31 13.21
CA LYS A 195 3.99 -24.33 12.14
C LYS A 195 2.60 -24.57 11.57
N GLU A 196 1.57 -24.41 12.39
CA GLU A 196 0.17 -24.58 12.02
C GLU A 196 -0.27 -23.58 10.94
N VAL A 197 0.29 -22.35 10.96
CA VAL A 197 0.07 -21.33 9.91
C VAL A 197 0.62 -21.85 8.59
N TRP A 198 1.84 -22.36 8.59
CA TRP A 198 2.50 -22.89 7.39
C TRP A 198 1.78 -24.13 6.84
N ASN A 199 1.37 -25.06 7.69
CA ASN A 199 0.62 -26.23 7.27
C ASN A 199 -0.68 -25.81 6.56
N THR A 200 -1.40 -24.84 7.14
CA THR A 200 -2.65 -24.34 6.55
C THR A 200 -2.42 -23.64 5.19
N ILE A 201 -1.30 -22.94 5.01
CA ILE A 201 -0.92 -22.29 3.74
C ILE A 201 -0.51 -23.32 2.69
N LEU A 202 0.31 -24.33 3.07
CA LEU A 202 0.84 -25.34 2.15
C LEU A 202 -0.26 -26.25 1.57
N ASP A 203 -1.33 -26.46 2.33
CA ASP A 203 -2.51 -27.23 1.86
C ASP A 203 -3.35 -26.47 0.83
N ARG A 204 -3.07 -25.18 0.61
CA ARG A 204 -3.88 -24.26 -0.19
C ARG A 204 -3.09 -23.50 -1.24
N ARG A 205 -2.98 -24.08 -2.42
CA ARG A 205 -2.26 -23.49 -3.57
C ARG A 205 -2.95 -22.25 -4.17
N ASP A 206 -4.24 -22.09 -3.95
CA ASP A 206 -5.09 -21.01 -4.47
C ASP A 206 -4.95 -19.68 -3.70
N LEU A 207 -4.23 -19.68 -2.58
CA LEU A 207 -4.06 -18.49 -1.74
C LEU A 207 -3.19 -17.42 -2.38
N PHE A 208 -2.24 -17.83 -3.20
CA PHE A 208 -1.31 -16.92 -3.85
C PHE A 208 -1.67 -16.74 -5.32
N THR A 209 -1.79 -15.49 -5.73
CA THR A 209 -2.04 -15.09 -7.11
C THR A 209 -0.98 -14.10 -7.57
N GLY A 210 -0.84 -13.95 -8.89
CA GLY A 210 0.12 -13.04 -9.49
C GLY A 210 1.16 -13.76 -10.34
N ALA A 211 1.93 -12.98 -11.08
CA ALA A 211 2.98 -13.49 -11.94
C ALA A 211 4.17 -13.99 -11.11
N ALA A 212 4.65 -15.18 -11.41
CA ALA A 212 5.87 -15.71 -10.84
C ALA A 212 7.04 -15.37 -11.79
N PRO A 213 8.07 -14.66 -11.32
CA PRO A 213 9.30 -14.47 -12.07
C PRO A 213 9.98 -15.80 -12.38
N ARG A 214 10.94 -15.79 -13.32
CA ARG A 214 11.70 -16.99 -13.67
C ARG A 214 12.50 -17.48 -12.46
N GLU A 215 12.51 -18.78 -12.22
CA GLU A 215 13.21 -19.42 -11.09
C GLU A 215 14.69 -19.01 -11.03
N ALA A 216 15.39 -19.01 -12.17
CA ALA A 216 16.78 -18.61 -12.25
C ALA A 216 17.04 -17.18 -11.73
N LEU A 217 16.07 -16.29 -11.76
CA LEU A 217 16.19 -14.94 -11.23
C LEU A 217 16.22 -14.94 -9.69
N PHE A 218 15.46 -15.84 -9.07
CA PHE A 218 15.48 -16.02 -7.62
C PHE A 218 16.78 -16.61 -7.14
N ASP A 219 17.30 -17.63 -7.82
CA ASP A 219 18.58 -18.25 -7.48
C ASP A 219 19.71 -17.22 -7.55
N GLN A 220 19.73 -16.39 -8.60
CA GLN A 220 20.71 -15.31 -8.74
C GLN A 220 20.56 -14.26 -7.64
N MET A 221 19.34 -13.85 -7.32
CA MET A 221 19.07 -12.86 -6.27
C MET A 221 19.49 -13.39 -4.89
N GLN A 222 19.19 -14.64 -4.57
CA GLN A 222 19.61 -15.30 -3.34
C GLN A 222 21.13 -15.40 -3.26
N ALA A 223 21.78 -15.85 -4.35
CA ALA A 223 23.24 -15.93 -4.42
C ALA A 223 23.89 -14.54 -4.26
N ALA A 224 23.37 -13.49 -4.92
CA ALA A 224 23.86 -12.13 -4.78
C ALA A 224 23.70 -11.61 -3.34
N SER A 225 22.54 -11.83 -2.72
CA SER A 225 22.26 -11.40 -1.34
C SER A 225 23.17 -12.11 -0.33
N THR A 226 23.43 -13.40 -0.52
CA THR A 226 24.32 -14.20 0.35
C THR A 226 25.77 -13.72 0.26
N ARG A 227 26.23 -13.30 -0.92
CA ARG A 227 27.56 -12.70 -1.10
C ARG A 227 27.64 -11.24 -0.61
N GLY A 228 26.55 -10.63 -0.19
CA GLY A 228 26.49 -9.22 0.19
C GLY A 228 26.60 -8.25 -1.01
N ALA A 229 26.34 -8.71 -2.23
CA ALA A 229 26.42 -7.91 -3.46
C ALA A 229 25.21 -6.97 -3.57
N ARG A 230 25.24 -5.82 -2.84
CA ARG A 230 24.09 -4.90 -2.67
C ARG A 230 23.49 -4.44 -3.98
N GLY A 231 24.29 -3.87 -4.90
CA GLY A 231 23.82 -3.35 -6.17
C GLY A 231 23.18 -4.42 -7.05
N GLU A 232 23.79 -5.58 -7.13
CA GLU A 232 23.28 -6.73 -7.89
C GLU A 232 21.96 -7.23 -7.30
N THR A 233 21.89 -7.40 -5.98
CA THR A 233 20.66 -7.82 -5.29
C THR A 233 19.50 -6.86 -5.54
N VAL A 234 19.74 -5.55 -5.45
CA VAL A 234 18.71 -4.53 -5.72
C VAL A 234 18.26 -4.59 -7.17
N LEU A 235 19.17 -4.68 -8.14
CA LEU A 235 18.83 -4.78 -9.55
C LEU A 235 18.01 -6.05 -9.86
N LEU A 236 18.38 -7.18 -9.27
CA LEU A 236 17.65 -8.45 -9.43
C LEU A 236 16.24 -8.37 -8.79
N ALA A 237 16.12 -7.75 -7.62
CA ALA A 237 14.81 -7.52 -6.98
C ALA A 237 13.93 -6.60 -7.84
N LEU A 238 14.46 -5.50 -8.36
CA LEU A 238 13.75 -4.62 -9.28
C LEU A 238 13.35 -5.36 -10.56
N THR A 239 14.22 -6.19 -11.12
CA THR A 239 13.91 -6.99 -12.31
C THR A 239 12.80 -8.00 -12.03
N ALA A 240 12.80 -8.63 -10.86
CA ALA A 240 11.75 -9.58 -10.46
C ALA A 240 10.36 -8.92 -10.33
N LEU A 241 10.32 -7.64 -10.04
CA LEU A 241 9.09 -6.88 -9.84
C LEU A 241 8.69 -6.00 -11.03
N ALA A 242 9.59 -5.82 -12.02
CA ALA A 242 9.51 -4.78 -13.05
C ALA A 242 8.21 -4.80 -13.87
N ASP A 243 7.76 -6.00 -14.30
CA ASP A 243 6.63 -6.12 -15.25
C ASP A 243 5.27 -5.95 -14.57
N HIS A 244 5.17 -6.26 -13.28
CA HIS A 244 3.88 -6.37 -12.58
C HIS A 244 3.82 -5.59 -11.27
N GLY A 245 4.93 -5.02 -10.83
CA GLY A 245 5.05 -4.38 -9.52
C GLY A 245 4.77 -5.35 -8.35
N PRO A 246 4.82 -4.87 -7.10
CA PRO A 246 4.52 -5.69 -5.92
C PRO A 246 3.06 -6.20 -5.90
N SER A 247 2.15 -5.50 -6.60
CA SER A 247 0.71 -5.83 -6.65
C SER A 247 0.41 -7.02 -7.55
N GLY A 248 1.05 -7.08 -8.71
CA GLY A 248 0.81 -8.12 -9.72
C GLY A 248 1.76 -9.30 -9.61
N THR A 249 2.81 -9.19 -8.80
CA THR A 249 3.78 -10.27 -8.58
C THR A 249 3.29 -11.23 -7.50
N HIS A 250 3.56 -12.54 -7.67
CA HIS A 250 3.23 -13.57 -6.69
C HIS A 250 3.83 -13.25 -5.32
N ALA A 251 3.04 -13.42 -4.24
CA ALA A 251 3.45 -12.98 -2.90
C ALA A 251 4.77 -13.61 -2.42
N ASN A 252 5.01 -14.90 -2.70
CA ASN A 252 6.27 -15.56 -2.35
C ASN A 252 7.47 -14.92 -3.09
N ALA A 253 7.26 -14.48 -4.32
CA ALA A 253 8.31 -13.79 -5.08
C ALA A 253 8.68 -12.44 -4.47
N VAL A 254 7.67 -11.69 -4.03
CA VAL A 254 7.91 -10.44 -3.30
C VAL A 254 8.59 -10.73 -1.96
N ALA A 255 8.18 -11.79 -1.25
CA ALA A 255 8.79 -12.20 0.01
C ALA A 255 10.29 -12.56 -0.14
N GLU A 256 10.66 -13.25 -1.23
CA GLU A 256 12.08 -13.53 -1.53
C GLU A 256 12.87 -12.25 -1.81
N ALA A 257 12.28 -11.27 -2.50
CA ALA A 257 12.91 -9.96 -2.67
C ALA A 257 13.07 -9.22 -1.33
N VAL A 258 12.05 -9.23 -0.47
CA VAL A 258 12.10 -8.67 0.89
C VAL A 258 13.22 -9.32 1.71
N LYS A 259 13.30 -10.65 1.72
CA LYS A 259 14.33 -11.42 2.42
C LYS A 259 15.74 -11.09 1.91
N SER A 260 15.89 -11.00 0.59
CA SER A 260 17.16 -10.67 -0.05
C SER A 260 17.63 -9.26 0.27
N LEU A 261 16.73 -8.27 0.28
CA LEU A 261 17.01 -6.89 0.72
C LEU A 261 17.46 -6.85 2.19
N ARG A 262 16.76 -7.58 3.05
CA ARG A 262 17.13 -7.67 4.47
C ARG A 262 18.52 -8.30 4.67
N ASN A 263 18.84 -9.35 3.93
CA ASN A 263 20.16 -10.00 4.00
C ASN A 263 21.32 -9.03 3.70
N ILE A 264 21.11 -8.08 2.81
CA ILE A 264 22.09 -7.03 2.47
C ILE A 264 21.97 -5.77 3.34
N LYS A 265 21.24 -5.84 4.46
CA LYS A 265 21.05 -4.75 5.43
C LYS A 265 20.30 -3.54 4.87
N LEU A 266 19.34 -3.76 4.01
CA LEU A 266 18.38 -2.78 3.53
C LEU A 266 17.00 -3.01 4.21
N GLU A 267 16.99 -2.94 5.55
CA GLU A 267 15.80 -3.26 6.37
C GLU A 267 14.62 -2.31 6.08
N GLY A 268 14.91 -1.02 5.87
CA GLY A 268 13.88 -0.01 5.57
C GLY A 268 13.20 -0.28 4.24
N GLU A 269 13.97 -0.59 3.21
CA GLU A 269 13.51 -0.92 1.86
C GLU A 269 12.74 -2.24 1.84
N ALA A 270 13.24 -3.25 2.58
CA ALA A 270 12.56 -4.53 2.73
C ALA A 270 11.16 -4.35 3.34
N ARG A 271 11.04 -3.56 4.41
CA ARG A 271 9.75 -3.26 5.05
C ARG A 271 8.81 -2.48 4.14
N ARG A 272 9.33 -1.46 3.42
CA ARG A 272 8.52 -0.71 2.45
C ARG A 272 7.95 -1.62 1.38
N LEU A 273 8.76 -2.49 0.81
CA LEU A 273 8.31 -3.46 -0.19
C LEU A 273 7.24 -4.39 0.35
N ALA A 274 7.40 -4.90 1.58
CA ALA A 274 6.39 -5.73 2.23
C ALA A 274 5.07 -4.97 2.46
N ILE A 275 5.13 -3.71 2.91
CA ILE A 275 3.95 -2.85 3.09
C ILE A 275 3.26 -2.58 1.75
N GLU A 276 3.98 -2.25 0.69
CA GLU A 276 3.43 -2.04 -0.65
C GLU A 276 2.72 -3.29 -1.16
N ALA A 277 3.32 -4.46 -0.96
CA ALA A 277 2.72 -5.73 -1.33
C ALA A 277 1.42 -6.04 -0.57
N LEU A 278 1.34 -5.67 0.70
CA LEU A 278 0.13 -5.83 1.51
C LEU A 278 -0.93 -4.78 1.15
N LEU A 279 -0.55 -3.51 0.95
CA LEU A 279 -1.46 -2.45 0.49
C LEU A 279 -2.15 -2.84 -0.81
N ALA A 280 -1.39 -3.40 -1.75
CA ALA A 280 -1.91 -3.84 -3.03
C ALA A 280 -2.92 -4.99 -2.93
N ARG A 281 -2.91 -5.74 -1.84
CA ARG A 281 -3.81 -6.88 -1.57
C ARG A 281 -4.92 -6.55 -0.57
N SER A 282 -4.84 -5.37 0.05
CA SER A 282 -5.84 -4.93 1.03
C SER A 282 -7.16 -4.55 0.37
N SER A 283 -8.25 -4.70 1.12
CA SER A 283 -9.58 -4.27 0.70
C SER A 283 -9.85 -2.79 0.96
N ILE A 284 -8.94 -2.10 1.64
CA ILE A 284 -9.14 -0.75 2.14
C ILE A 284 -9.02 0.28 1.01
N GLY A 285 -10.01 1.16 0.90
CA GLY A 285 -10.00 2.26 -0.08
C GLY A 285 -10.23 1.82 -1.53
N ARG A 286 -10.68 0.58 -1.74
CA ARG A 286 -11.18 0.05 -3.02
C ARG A 286 -12.69 -0.05 -2.97
N GLY A 287 -13.34 1.06 -2.73
CA GLY A 287 -14.79 1.15 -2.69
C GLY A 287 -15.31 2.06 -3.78
#